data_3b8e2bfee71a9b943317f913b818dc9c
#
_entry.id   3b8e2bfee71a9b943317f913b818dc9c
#
_cell.length_a   1.000
_cell.length_b   1.000
_cell.length_c   1.000
_cell.angle_alpha   90.00
_cell.angle_beta   90.00
_cell.angle_gamma   90.00
#
_symmetry.space_group_name_H-M   'P 1'
#
loop_
_entity.id
_entity.type
_entity.pdbx_description
1 polymer ?
#
loop_
_entity_poly.entity_id
_entity_poly.type
_entity_poly.pdbx_seq_one_letter_code
_entity_poly.pdbx_strand_id
1 'polypeptide(L)'
;MTTLAEIRAKLAEQDNKQSKQSTNDNAIYPFWNIPEGTTATLRFLPDADQSNTFFWVERQMIKLPFAGIKGQEAKPTLVQVPCNEMWGEPCPVLAEVRPWFKDPSLEDMGRKYWKKRSYIFQGFVVNSPLDEDTTPENPIRRFVINPSIYNICLLYTSPSPRDLST
;
A
#
# COMPACT_ATOMS: atom_id res chain seq x y z
N MET A 1 -8.12 5.02 -42.43
CA MET A 1 -6.85 4.32 -42.02
C MET A 1 -6.06 5.27 -41.17
N THR A 2 -5.80 4.88 -39.94
CA THR A 2 -4.97 5.68 -39.01
C THR A 2 -3.53 5.70 -39.51
N THR A 3 -2.98 6.87 -39.68
CA THR A 3 -1.61 7.04 -40.15
C THR A 3 -0.62 6.75 -39.01
N LEU A 4 0.59 6.32 -39.36
CA LEU A 4 1.68 6.06 -38.40
C LEU A 4 2.01 7.32 -37.55
N ALA A 5 1.80 8.49 -38.10
CA ALA A 5 1.98 9.77 -37.40
C ALA A 5 0.92 9.96 -36.31
N GLU A 6 -0.33 9.60 -36.54
CA GLU A 6 -1.40 9.68 -35.55
C GLU A 6 -1.19 8.68 -34.40
N ILE A 7 -0.67 7.50 -34.69
CA ILE A 7 -0.33 6.50 -33.67
C ILE A 7 0.80 7.02 -32.77
N ARG A 8 1.85 7.59 -33.37
CA ARG A 8 2.97 8.19 -32.62
C ARG A 8 2.54 9.37 -31.77
N ALA A 9 1.66 10.23 -32.29
CA ALA A 9 1.12 11.36 -31.53
C ALA A 9 0.29 10.89 -30.33
N LYS A 10 -0.53 9.85 -30.47
CA LYS A 10 -1.30 9.25 -29.37
C LYS A 10 -0.40 8.57 -28.33
N LEU A 11 0.66 7.90 -28.74
CA LEU A 11 1.64 7.29 -27.82
C LEU A 11 2.37 8.38 -27.04
N ALA A 12 2.84 9.44 -27.69
CA ALA A 12 3.48 10.56 -27.02
C ALA A 12 2.53 11.30 -26.06
N GLU A 13 1.24 11.37 -26.40
CA GLU A 13 0.23 11.93 -25.49
C GLU A 13 -0.03 11.02 -24.28
N GLN A 14 -0.02 9.70 -24.46
CA GLN A 14 -0.12 8.73 -23.35
C GLN A 14 1.10 8.80 -22.45
N ASP A 15 2.31 8.85 -22.99
CA ASP A 15 3.54 8.99 -22.22
C ASP A 15 3.56 10.30 -21.43
N ASN A 16 3.06 11.39 -22.02
CA ASN A 16 2.95 12.69 -21.35
C ASN A 16 1.84 12.70 -20.26
N LYS A 17 0.78 11.93 -20.42
CA LYS A 17 -0.24 11.72 -19.37
C LYS A 17 0.29 10.84 -18.24
N GLN A 18 1.07 9.81 -18.54
CA GLN A 18 1.72 8.97 -17.52
C GLN A 18 2.81 9.73 -16.76
N SER A 19 3.56 10.61 -17.41
CA SER A 19 4.57 11.43 -16.72
C SER A 19 3.93 12.55 -15.87
N LYS A 20 2.74 13.02 -16.23
CA LYS A 20 1.94 13.97 -15.43
C LYS A 20 1.10 13.32 -14.34
N GLN A 21 0.84 12.03 -14.38
CA GLN A 21 0.46 11.25 -13.23
C GLN A 21 1.72 11.04 -12.35
N SER A 22 2.26 12.16 -11.90
CA SER A 22 3.17 12.21 -10.79
C SER A 22 2.59 11.34 -9.68
N THR A 23 3.38 10.45 -9.19
CA THR A 23 3.15 9.48 -8.13
C THR A 23 2.76 10.08 -6.77
N ASN A 24 2.34 11.31 -6.72
CA ASN A 24 1.64 11.89 -5.58
C ASN A 24 0.20 11.41 -5.62
N ASP A 25 -0.01 10.14 -5.24
CA ASP A 25 -1.35 9.63 -5.00
C ASP A 25 -1.91 10.33 -3.75
N ASN A 26 -2.40 11.57 -3.93
CA ASN A 26 -3.03 12.38 -2.89
C ASN A 26 -4.21 11.65 -2.22
N ALA A 27 -4.65 10.52 -2.80
CA ALA A 27 -5.62 9.64 -2.18
C ALA A 27 -5.04 8.90 -0.95
N ILE A 28 -3.72 8.80 -0.81
CA ILE A 28 -3.08 8.22 0.39
C ILE A 28 -2.68 9.35 1.33
N TYR A 29 -3.17 9.29 2.57
CA TYR A 29 -2.78 10.26 3.59
C TYR A 29 -1.39 9.93 4.15
N PRO A 30 -0.41 10.85 4.06
CA PRO A 30 0.98 10.60 4.47
C PRO A 30 1.17 10.81 5.98
N PHE A 31 0.46 10.02 6.81
CA PHE A 31 0.50 10.15 8.28
C PHE A 31 1.90 9.97 8.89
N TRP A 32 2.83 9.31 8.16
CA TRP A 32 4.23 9.17 8.58
C TRP A 32 5.04 10.48 8.54
N ASN A 33 4.48 11.52 7.92
CA ASN A 33 5.07 12.86 7.87
C ASN A 33 4.55 13.79 8.99
N ILE A 34 3.66 13.29 9.85
CA ILE A 34 3.12 14.08 10.97
C ILE A 34 4.27 14.44 11.91
N PRO A 35 4.47 15.75 12.22
CA PRO A 35 5.51 16.18 13.12
C PRO A 35 5.34 15.60 14.53
N GLU A 36 6.46 15.30 15.18
CA GLU A 36 6.45 14.81 16.56
C GLU A 36 5.77 15.81 17.50
N GLY A 37 4.97 15.30 18.42
CA GLY A 37 4.21 16.12 19.37
C GLY A 37 2.92 16.75 18.82
N THR A 38 2.59 16.50 17.54
CA THR A 38 1.31 16.92 16.95
C THR A 38 0.35 15.75 16.77
N THR A 39 -0.94 16.04 16.60
CA THR A 39 -1.97 15.01 16.42
C THR A 39 -2.83 15.29 15.20
N ALA A 40 -3.20 14.22 14.49
CA ALA A 40 -4.23 14.26 13.45
C ALA A 40 -5.48 13.53 13.93
N THR A 41 -6.65 14.03 13.57
CA THR A 41 -7.92 13.38 13.86
C THR A 41 -8.49 12.78 12.58
N LEU A 42 -8.75 11.48 12.62
CA LEU A 42 -9.23 10.71 11.47
C LEU A 42 -10.59 10.08 11.80
N ARG A 43 -11.43 9.92 10.78
CA ARG A 43 -12.69 9.19 10.89
C ARG A 43 -12.70 8.08 9.85
N PHE A 44 -12.54 6.85 10.28
CA PHE A 44 -12.62 5.69 9.41
C PHE A 44 -14.06 5.41 8.97
N LEU A 45 -14.19 4.89 7.76
CA LEU A 45 -15.46 4.50 7.15
C LEU A 45 -15.49 2.97 7.00
N PRO A 46 -16.68 2.36 7.04
CA PRO A 46 -16.83 0.95 6.70
C PRO A 46 -16.46 0.71 5.22
N ASP A 47 -16.17 -0.54 4.89
CA ASP A 47 -15.97 -0.95 3.51
C ASP A 47 -17.31 -0.83 2.73
N ALA A 48 -17.21 -0.46 1.46
CA ALA A 48 -18.35 -0.49 0.56
C ALA A 48 -18.80 -1.92 0.22
N ASP A 49 -17.90 -2.88 0.31
CA ASP A 49 -18.21 -4.30 0.18
C ASP A 49 -18.87 -4.81 1.46
N GLN A 50 -20.18 -5.08 1.38
CA GLN A 50 -20.97 -5.57 2.51
C GLN A 50 -20.56 -6.97 2.98
N SER A 51 -19.83 -7.73 2.18
CA SER A 51 -19.26 -9.02 2.58
C SER A 51 -18.09 -8.87 3.54
N ASN A 52 -17.40 -7.72 3.51
CA ASN A 52 -16.34 -7.39 4.45
C ASN A 52 -16.94 -6.80 5.73
N THR A 53 -16.95 -7.58 6.80
CA THR A 53 -17.45 -7.15 8.12
C THR A 53 -16.46 -6.24 8.86
N PHE A 54 -15.25 -6.09 8.35
CA PHE A 54 -14.23 -5.21 8.89
C PHE A 54 -14.22 -3.86 8.15
N PHE A 55 -13.73 -2.82 8.81
CA PHE A 55 -13.54 -1.49 8.20
C PHE A 55 -12.10 -1.31 7.66
N TRP A 56 -11.40 -2.41 7.40
CA TRP A 56 -10.07 -2.45 6.77
C TRP A 56 -9.94 -3.67 5.86
N VAL A 57 -8.95 -3.60 4.96
CA VAL A 57 -8.55 -4.71 4.11
C VAL A 57 -7.08 -5.05 4.39
N GLU A 58 -6.78 -6.32 4.68
CA GLU A 58 -5.40 -6.79 4.78
C GLU A 58 -4.78 -6.89 3.39
N ARG A 59 -3.56 -6.38 3.26
CA ARG A 59 -2.79 -6.45 2.03
C ARG A 59 -1.43 -7.07 2.31
N GLN A 60 -1.05 -8.06 1.51
CA GLN A 60 0.25 -8.73 1.60
C GLN A 60 1.04 -8.44 0.33
N MET A 61 2.18 -7.76 0.48
CA MET A 61 3.02 -7.32 -0.63
C MET A 61 4.44 -7.87 -0.48
N ILE A 62 5.05 -8.21 -1.61
CA ILE A 62 6.46 -8.60 -1.69
C ILE A 62 7.21 -7.49 -2.39
N LYS A 63 8.38 -7.11 -1.88
CA LYS A 63 9.27 -6.14 -2.53
C LYS A 63 10.31 -6.89 -3.34
N LEU A 64 10.31 -6.67 -4.65
CA LEU A 64 11.26 -7.29 -5.57
C LEU A 64 12.12 -6.22 -6.26
N PRO A 65 13.43 -6.47 -6.45
CA PRO A 65 14.23 -5.61 -7.29
C PRO A 65 13.83 -5.80 -8.76
N PHE A 66 13.64 -4.71 -9.45
CA PHE A 66 13.37 -4.69 -10.87
C PHE A 66 14.42 -3.84 -11.58
N ALA A 67 15.19 -4.47 -12.43
CA ALA A 67 16.29 -3.82 -13.16
C ALA A 67 15.85 -3.19 -14.50
N GLY A 68 14.55 -3.20 -14.80
CA GLY A 68 14.03 -2.72 -16.07
C GLY A 68 13.86 -3.83 -17.11
N ILE A 69 13.49 -3.45 -18.33
CA ILE A 69 13.34 -4.37 -19.44
C ILE A 69 14.74 -4.71 -20.00
N LYS A 70 14.92 -5.98 -20.36
CA LYS A 70 16.20 -6.47 -20.92
C LYS A 70 16.69 -5.58 -22.06
N GLY A 71 17.91 -5.09 -21.94
CA GLY A 71 18.54 -4.18 -22.92
C GLY A 71 18.38 -2.68 -22.61
N GLN A 72 17.72 -2.30 -21.53
CA GLN A 72 17.71 -0.94 -21.01
C GLN A 72 18.59 -0.87 -19.76
N GLU A 73 19.58 0.03 -19.75
CA GLU A 73 20.39 0.34 -18.57
C GLU A 73 19.60 1.20 -17.59
N ALA A 74 18.68 0.59 -16.86
CA ALA A 74 17.92 1.26 -15.81
C ALA A 74 18.52 0.94 -14.45
N LYS A 75 18.53 1.93 -13.53
CA LYS A 75 18.85 1.66 -12.12
C LYS A 75 17.82 0.71 -11.54
N PRO A 76 18.25 -0.36 -10.83
CA PRO A 76 17.30 -1.27 -10.20
C PRO A 76 16.41 -0.50 -9.22
N THR A 77 15.11 -0.63 -9.40
CA THR A 77 14.11 -0.06 -8.51
C THR A 77 13.43 -1.19 -7.73
N LEU A 78 12.95 -0.88 -6.52
CA LEU A 78 12.16 -1.83 -5.75
C LEU A 78 10.68 -1.66 -6.13
N VAL A 79 10.11 -2.70 -6.71
CA VAL A 79 8.68 -2.77 -7.01
C VAL A 79 7.96 -3.59 -5.96
N GLN A 80 6.73 -3.22 -5.65
CA GLN A 80 5.87 -3.96 -4.77
C GLN A 80 4.87 -4.76 -5.59
N VAL A 81 4.86 -6.07 -5.40
CA VAL A 81 3.93 -6.98 -6.06
C VAL A 81 3.02 -7.64 -5.02
N PRO A 82 1.75 -7.86 -5.31
CA PRO A 82 0.86 -8.57 -4.40
C PRO A 82 1.28 -10.04 -4.27
N CYS A 83 1.14 -10.57 -3.06
CA CYS A 83 1.40 -11.98 -2.78
C CYS A 83 0.15 -12.81 -3.11
N ASN A 84 0.29 -13.87 -3.90
CA ASN A 84 -0.83 -14.73 -4.29
C ASN A 84 -1.53 -15.42 -3.11
N GLU A 85 -0.81 -15.60 -1.99
CA GLU A 85 -1.40 -16.17 -0.77
C GLU A 85 -2.54 -15.31 -0.20
N MET A 86 -2.67 -14.04 -0.61
CA MET A 86 -3.84 -13.21 -0.24
C MET A 86 -5.16 -13.79 -0.77
N TRP A 87 -5.10 -14.52 -1.88
CA TRP A 87 -6.25 -15.14 -2.54
C TRP A 87 -6.32 -16.66 -2.32
N GLY A 88 -5.51 -17.18 -1.38
CA GLY A 88 -5.43 -18.62 -1.10
C GLY A 88 -4.66 -19.42 -2.16
N GLU A 89 -3.96 -18.74 -3.06
CA GLU A 89 -3.16 -19.37 -4.10
C GLU A 89 -1.68 -19.50 -3.70
N PRO A 90 -0.97 -20.52 -4.17
CA PRO A 90 0.45 -20.67 -3.90
C PRO A 90 1.25 -19.53 -4.55
N CYS A 91 2.12 -18.92 -3.77
CA CYS A 91 3.00 -17.84 -4.26
C CYS A 91 4.36 -18.41 -4.66
N PRO A 92 4.78 -18.32 -5.94
CA PRO A 92 6.05 -18.86 -6.40
C PRO A 92 7.26 -18.24 -5.70
N VAL A 93 7.22 -16.93 -5.44
CA VAL A 93 8.29 -16.21 -4.72
C VAL A 93 8.46 -16.76 -3.30
N LEU A 94 7.35 -16.96 -2.57
CA LEU A 94 7.42 -17.51 -1.21
C LEU A 94 7.84 -18.99 -1.20
N ALA A 95 7.48 -19.75 -2.21
CA ALA A 95 7.92 -21.14 -2.34
C ALA A 95 9.45 -21.23 -2.42
N GLU A 96 10.09 -20.30 -3.14
CA GLU A 96 11.54 -20.21 -3.25
C GLU A 96 12.19 -19.64 -1.97
N VAL A 97 11.58 -18.67 -1.33
CA VAL A 97 12.14 -18.01 -0.15
C VAL A 97 12.04 -18.87 1.12
N ARG A 98 11.01 -19.70 1.26
CA ARG A 98 10.81 -20.57 2.46
C ARG A 98 12.02 -21.42 2.84
N PRO A 99 12.72 -22.11 1.92
CA PRO A 99 13.93 -22.85 2.25
C PRO A 99 15.05 -22.01 2.85
N TRP A 100 15.15 -20.73 2.48
CA TRP A 100 16.22 -19.82 2.93
C TRP A 100 16.21 -19.58 4.44
N PHE A 101 15.06 -19.70 5.09
CA PHE A 101 14.95 -19.59 6.55
C PHE A 101 15.58 -20.78 7.31
N LYS A 102 15.90 -21.86 6.61
CA LYS A 102 16.61 -23.02 7.19
C LYS A 102 18.13 -22.85 7.18
N ASP A 103 18.63 -21.92 6.39
CA ASP A 103 20.05 -21.60 6.27
C ASP A 103 20.32 -20.24 6.94
N PRO A 104 21.09 -20.22 8.05
CA PRO A 104 21.42 -18.97 8.75
C PRO A 104 22.10 -17.91 7.87
N SER A 105 22.80 -18.35 6.81
CA SER A 105 23.48 -17.44 5.87
C SER A 105 22.50 -16.71 4.93
N LEU A 106 21.32 -17.30 4.69
CA LEU A 106 20.30 -16.78 3.77
C LEU A 106 19.10 -16.17 4.50
N GLU A 107 19.03 -16.27 5.83
CA GLU A 107 17.88 -15.81 6.61
C GLU A 107 17.56 -14.34 6.39
N ASP A 108 18.57 -13.47 6.38
CA ASP A 108 18.36 -12.03 6.15
C ASP A 108 17.84 -11.74 4.75
N MET A 109 18.29 -12.49 3.76
CA MET A 109 17.78 -12.41 2.40
C MET A 109 16.32 -12.92 2.36
N GLY A 110 16.03 -14.00 3.05
CA GLY A 110 14.67 -14.52 3.22
C GLY A 110 13.73 -13.46 3.82
N ARG A 111 14.16 -12.78 4.89
CA ARG A 111 13.39 -11.69 5.52
C ARG A 111 13.16 -10.50 4.60
N LYS A 112 14.11 -10.19 3.71
CA LYS A 112 14.02 -9.11 2.73
C LYS A 112 12.93 -9.37 1.69
N TYR A 113 12.84 -10.60 1.18
CA TYR A 113 11.90 -11.01 0.15
C TYR A 113 10.61 -11.61 0.69
N TRP A 114 10.46 -11.71 2.01
CA TRP A 114 9.23 -12.17 2.63
C TRP A 114 8.09 -11.18 2.46
N LYS A 115 6.87 -11.69 2.39
CA LYS A 115 5.66 -10.86 2.32
C LYS A 115 5.56 -9.92 3.52
N LYS A 116 5.22 -8.67 3.25
CA LYS A 116 4.95 -7.63 4.25
C LYS A 116 3.46 -7.38 4.31
N ARG A 117 2.90 -7.39 5.52
CA ARG A 117 1.50 -7.05 5.74
C ARG A 117 1.33 -5.54 5.88
N SER A 118 0.22 -5.06 5.37
CA SER A 118 -0.32 -3.73 5.65
C SER A 118 -1.84 -3.81 5.71
N TYR A 119 -2.44 -2.87 6.42
CA TYR A 119 -3.88 -2.77 6.55
C TYR A 119 -4.31 -1.46 5.92
N ILE A 120 -5.26 -1.53 5.01
CA ILE A 120 -5.77 -0.36 4.30
C ILE A 120 -7.10 0.01 4.91
N PHE A 121 -7.17 1.23 5.41
CA PHE A 121 -8.37 1.87 5.89
C PHE A 121 -8.76 2.97 4.93
N GLN A 122 -10.03 3.30 4.88
CA GLN A 122 -10.54 4.47 4.21
C GLN A 122 -11.23 5.39 5.20
N GLY A 123 -11.19 6.69 4.97
CA GLY A 123 -11.79 7.62 5.89
C GLY A 123 -11.53 9.08 5.55
N PHE A 124 -12.01 9.94 6.41
CA PHE A 124 -11.80 11.39 6.32
C PHE A 124 -10.71 11.83 7.28
N VAL A 125 -9.94 12.82 6.86
CA VAL A 125 -9.07 13.60 7.74
C VAL A 125 -9.90 14.76 8.27
N VAL A 126 -10.21 14.73 9.58
CA VAL A 126 -11.00 15.78 10.25
C VAL A 126 -10.12 16.95 10.61
N ASN A 127 -8.93 16.66 11.14
CA ASN A 127 -7.92 17.66 11.45
C ASN A 127 -6.55 17.11 11.10
N SER A 128 -5.73 17.88 10.41
CA SER A 128 -4.39 17.52 9.98
C SER A 128 -3.40 18.60 10.37
N PRO A 129 -2.27 18.24 10.97
CA PRO A 129 -1.15 19.16 11.19
C PRO A 129 -0.25 19.29 9.94
N LEU A 130 -0.56 18.58 8.85
CA LEU A 130 0.19 18.63 7.61
C LEU A 130 -0.38 19.74 6.71
N ASP A 131 0.51 20.61 6.23
CA ASP A 131 0.22 21.52 5.14
C ASP A 131 0.27 20.74 3.83
N GLU A 132 -0.88 20.49 3.24
CA GLU A 132 -0.97 19.83 1.94
C GLU A 132 -1.21 20.91 0.86
N ASP A 133 -0.27 21.02 -0.08
CA ASP A 133 -0.34 21.99 -1.19
C ASP A 133 -1.59 21.79 -2.06
N THR A 134 -2.09 20.56 -2.11
CA THR A 134 -3.30 20.19 -2.85
C THR A 134 -4.14 19.20 -2.07
N THR A 135 -5.36 19.57 -1.71
CA THR A 135 -6.35 18.63 -1.22
C THR A 135 -6.91 17.83 -2.39
N PRO A 136 -7.06 16.50 -2.26
CA PRO A 136 -7.66 15.69 -3.31
C PRO A 136 -9.13 16.09 -3.51
N GLU A 137 -9.61 16.01 -4.75
CA GLU A 137 -11.02 16.27 -5.10
C GLU A 137 -11.98 15.36 -4.32
N ASN A 138 -11.57 14.09 -4.14
CA ASN A 138 -12.31 13.16 -3.29
C ASN A 138 -11.82 13.31 -1.84
N PRO A 139 -12.69 13.69 -0.90
CA PRO A 139 -12.32 13.86 0.51
C PRO A 139 -12.01 12.53 1.22
N ILE A 140 -12.38 11.39 0.63
CA ILE A 140 -12.08 10.06 1.19
C ILE A 140 -10.62 9.73 0.90
N ARG A 141 -9.86 9.50 1.96
CA ARG A 141 -8.43 9.18 1.92
C ARG A 141 -8.20 7.73 2.30
N ARG A 142 -7.14 7.14 1.76
CA ARG A 142 -6.64 5.82 2.15
C ARG A 142 -5.51 5.95 3.15
N PHE A 143 -5.53 5.08 4.15
CA PHE A 143 -4.50 5.00 5.19
C PHE A 143 -3.88 3.61 5.13
N VAL A 144 -2.59 3.56 4.80
CA VAL A 144 -1.83 2.29 4.71
C VAL A 144 -1.08 2.08 6.01
N ILE A 145 -1.66 1.31 6.90
CA ILE A 145 -1.20 1.13 8.28
C ILE A 145 -0.36 -0.15 8.39
N ASN A 146 0.76 -0.06 9.07
CA ASN A 146 1.60 -1.22 9.36
C ASN A 146 1.04 -2.08 10.52
N PRO A 147 1.48 -3.34 10.67
CA PRO A 147 0.97 -4.22 11.73
C PRO A 147 1.14 -3.69 13.14
N SER A 148 2.20 -2.92 13.42
CA SER A 148 2.44 -2.38 14.77
C SER A 148 1.38 -1.36 15.16
N ILE A 149 1.09 -0.41 14.28
CA ILE A 149 0.03 0.59 14.50
C ILE A 149 -1.35 -0.09 14.52
N TYR A 150 -1.57 -1.05 13.62
CA TYR A 150 -2.82 -1.81 13.57
C TYR A 150 -3.12 -2.51 14.91
N ASN A 151 -2.13 -3.17 15.50
CA ASN A 151 -2.29 -3.84 16.78
C ASN A 151 -2.65 -2.85 17.90
N ILE A 152 -2.07 -1.65 17.89
CA ILE A 152 -2.44 -0.59 18.83
C ILE A 152 -3.90 -0.17 18.60
N CYS A 153 -4.32 0.06 17.37
CA CYS A 153 -5.70 0.41 17.05
C CYS A 153 -6.68 -0.66 17.57
N LEU A 154 -6.37 -1.95 17.40
CA LEU A 154 -7.21 -3.04 17.90
C LEU A 154 -7.37 -3.03 19.41
N LEU A 155 -6.32 -2.72 20.16
CA LEU A 155 -6.39 -2.65 21.61
C LEU A 155 -7.36 -1.57 22.10
N TYR A 156 -7.46 -0.45 21.37
CA TYR A 156 -8.36 0.65 21.73
C TYR A 156 -9.78 0.50 21.16
N THR A 157 -9.98 -0.30 20.11
CA THR A 157 -11.28 -0.48 19.46
C THR A 157 -11.97 -1.79 19.85
N SER A 158 -11.23 -2.74 20.43
CA SER A 158 -11.85 -3.96 20.98
C SER A 158 -12.72 -3.59 22.19
N PRO A 159 -13.98 -4.05 22.26
CA PRO A 159 -14.79 -3.86 23.44
C PRO A 159 -14.08 -4.48 24.64
N SER A 160 -14.00 -3.73 25.73
CA SER A 160 -13.44 -4.23 26.98
C SER A 160 -14.25 -5.45 27.42
N PRO A 161 -13.64 -6.47 28.07
CA PRO A 161 -14.39 -7.56 28.68
C PRO A 161 -15.49 -7.10 29.63
N ARG A 162 -15.40 -5.85 30.14
CA ARG A 162 -16.44 -5.23 30.98
C ARG A 162 -17.64 -4.73 30.17
N ASP A 163 -17.49 -4.45 28.87
CA ASP A 163 -18.57 -3.98 28.00
C ASP A 163 -19.43 -5.13 27.46
N LEU A 164 -18.98 -6.37 27.65
CA LEU A 164 -19.68 -7.60 27.24
C LEU A 164 -20.57 -8.17 28.39
N SER A 165 -20.61 -7.53 29.53
CA SER A 165 -21.33 -8.00 30.73
C SER A 165 -22.59 -7.17 31.01
N THR A 166 -23.45 -7.00 30.01
CA THR A 166 -24.84 -6.51 30.18
C THR A 166 -25.83 -7.46 29.56
#